data_08ddeca510808ae758b28da68457b9bc
#
_entry.id   08ddeca510808ae758b28da68457b9bc
#
_cell.length_a   1.000
_cell.length_b   1.000
_cell.length_c   1.000
_cell.angle_alpha   90.00
_cell.angle_beta   90.00
_cell.angle_gamma   90.00
#
_symmetry.space_group_name_H-M   'P 1'
#
loop_
_entity.id
_entity.type
_entity.pdbx_description
1 polymer ?
#
loop_
_entity_poly.entity_id
_entity_poly.type
_entity_poly.pdbx_seq_one_letter_code
_entity_poly.pdbx_strand_id
1 'polypeptide(L)'
;MDLILGYLGLGLMLGLAGIGSCYGTTIAATAAEGALKKDPSKSSGYMVLSALPATQGLYGFVAFLMTKDKLADPTLGPLMFGIGLGVGIVCLFSAIRQGKVCAAGIQGLAQGHDVQTNTMIYAALPEFYAILALVASLMV
;
A
#
# COMPACT_ATOMS: atom_id res chain seq x y z
N MET A 1 -27.19 -11.85 -8.86
CA MET A 1 -26.29 -12.03 -7.69
C MET A 1 -24.83 -11.77 -8.07
N ASP A 2 -24.39 -12.32 -9.17
CA ASP A 2 -22.98 -12.27 -9.62
C ASP A 2 -22.48 -10.83 -9.88
N LEU A 3 -23.28 -10.00 -10.54
CA LEU A 3 -22.92 -8.60 -10.77
C LEU A 3 -22.73 -7.82 -9.46
N ILE A 4 -23.56 -8.08 -8.46
CA ILE A 4 -23.41 -7.45 -7.12
C ILE A 4 -22.11 -7.85 -6.47
N LEU A 5 -21.77 -9.15 -6.53
CA LEU A 5 -20.49 -9.65 -6.03
C LEU A 5 -19.30 -9.00 -6.74
N GLY A 6 -19.39 -8.84 -8.06
CA GLY A 6 -18.34 -8.19 -8.84
C GLY A 6 -18.08 -6.74 -8.40
N TYR A 7 -19.14 -5.93 -8.27
CA TYR A 7 -19.01 -4.55 -7.78
C TYR A 7 -18.51 -4.48 -6.34
N LEU A 8 -18.94 -5.42 -5.49
CA LEU A 8 -18.42 -5.52 -4.12
C LEU A 8 -16.92 -5.83 -4.13
N GLY A 9 -16.46 -6.74 -4.99
CA GLY A 9 -15.05 -7.04 -5.19
C GLY A 9 -14.22 -5.83 -5.61
N LEU A 10 -14.71 -5.07 -6.60
CA LEU A 10 -14.07 -3.84 -7.03
C LEU A 10 -14.00 -2.78 -5.91
N GLY A 11 -15.08 -2.65 -5.15
CA GLY A 11 -15.13 -1.75 -3.98
C GLY A 11 -14.13 -2.15 -2.89
N LEU A 12 -14.02 -3.44 -2.60
CA LEU A 12 -13.05 -3.96 -1.63
C LEU A 12 -11.60 -3.79 -2.11
N MET A 13 -11.33 -4.04 -3.39
CA MET A 13 -10.03 -3.83 -4.00
C MET A 13 -9.52 -2.40 -3.76
N LEU A 14 -10.33 -1.42 -4.13
CA LEU A 14 -10.00 -0.01 -4.00
C LEU A 14 -9.99 0.44 -2.53
N GLY A 15 -11.01 0.08 -1.77
CA GLY A 15 -11.19 0.51 -0.38
C GLY A 15 -10.11 -0.01 0.55
N LEU A 16 -9.83 -1.31 0.53
CA LEU A 16 -8.84 -1.91 1.42
C LEU A 16 -7.41 -1.45 1.08
N ALA A 17 -7.08 -1.31 -0.22
CA ALA A 17 -5.78 -0.78 -0.63
C ALA A 17 -5.60 0.68 -0.17
N GLY A 18 -6.63 1.52 -0.35
CA GLY A 18 -6.61 2.91 0.10
C GLY A 18 -6.51 3.04 1.61
N ILE A 19 -7.27 2.25 2.37
CA ILE A 19 -7.21 2.21 3.83
C ILE A 19 -5.79 1.79 4.28
N GLY A 20 -5.20 0.77 3.64
CA GLY A 20 -3.84 0.32 3.93
C GLY A 20 -2.81 1.44 3.78
N SER A 21 -2.85 2.14 2.65
CA SER A 21 -1.96 3.28 2.40
C SER A 21 -2.18 4.43 3.37
N CYS A 22 -3.44 4.72 3.71
CA CYS A 22 -3.76 5.73 4.71
C CYS A 22 -3.10 5.40 6.07
N TYR A 23 -3.25 4.19 6.55
CA TYR A 23 -2.61 3.75 7.79
C TYR A 23 -1.09 3.71 7.70
N GLY A 24 -0.54 3.15 6.62
CA GLY A 24 0.90 3.03 6.44
C GLY A 24 1.61 4.38 6.40
N THR A 25 1.10 5.33 5.61
CA THR A 25 1.65 6.69 5.52
C THR A 25 1.51 7.44 6.84
N THR A 26 0.38 7.31 7.54
CA THR A 26 0.17 7.95 8.84
C THR A 26 1.13 7.42 9.90
N ILE A 27 1.39 6.11 9.95
CA ILE A 27 2.36 5.52 10.88
C ILE A 27 3.76 6.13 10.66
N ALA A 28 4.22 6.18 9.41
CA ALA A 28 5.52 6.75 9.07
C ALA A 28 5.56 8.28 9.30
N ALA A 29 4.53 9.01 8.88
CA ALA A 29 4.45 10.46 9.04
C ALA A 29 4.40 10.89 10.52
N THR A 30 3.73 10.15 11.37
CA THR A 30 3.72 10.42 12.82
C THR A 30 5.12 10.30 13.43
N ALA A 31 5.90 9.30 12.99
CA ALA A 31 7.31 9.17 13.39
C ALA A 31 8.14 10.34 12.84
N ALA A 32 7.88 10.77 11.59
CA ALA A 32 8.57 11.89 10.95
C ALA A 32 8.34 13.22 11.70
N GLU A 33 7.12 13.49 12.13
CA GLU A 33 6.79 14.69 12.94
C GLU A 33 7.57 14.72 14.25
N GLY A 34 7.72 13.58 14.92
CA GLY A 34 8.55 13.47 16.12
C GLY A 34 10.05 13.66 15.82
N ALA A 35 10.52 13.08 14.71
CA ALA A 35 11.90 13.18 14.27
C ALA A 35 12.31 14.60 13.88
N LEU A 36 11.43 15.35 13.21
CA LEU A 36 11.66 16.75 12.83
C LEU A 36 11.94 17.65 14.02
N LYS A 37 11.30 17.40 15.17
CA LYS A 37 11.54 18.15 16.40
C LYS A 37 12.92 17.89 16.98
N LYS A 38 13.50 16.73 16.72
CA LYS A 38 14.81 16.30 17.23
C LYS A 38 15.95 16.68 16.28
N ASP A 39 15.80 16.41 15.00
CA ASP A 39 16.80 16.71 13.97
C ASP A 39 16.13 17.14 12.66
N PRO A 40 15.89 18.43 12.45
CA PRO A 40 15.27 18.93 11.22
C PRO A 40 16.19 18.85 10.00
N SER A 41 17.48 18.63 10.17
CA SER A 41 18.45 18.59 9.04
C SER A 41 18.20 17.42 8.06
N LYS A 42 17.53 16.36 8.51
CA LYS A 42 17.22 15.15 7.73
C LYS A 42 15.76 15.10 7.24
N SER A 43 15.09 16.24 7.17
CA SER A 43 13.67 16.32 6.80
C SER A 43 13.34 15.65 5.46
N SER A 44 14.21 15.75 4.46
CA SER A 44 14.01 15.10 3.16
C SER A 44 13.96 13.58 3.27
N GLY A 45 14.80 12.98 4.08
CA GLY A 45 14.78 11.54 4.35
C GLY A 45 13.48 11.10 5.03
N TYR A 46 13.00 11.89 6.01
CA TYR A 46 11.72 11.62 6.68
C TYR A 46 10.55 11.68 5.72
N MET A 47 10.51 12.68 4.82
CA MET A 47 9.45 12.80 3.81
C MET A 47 9.44 11.61 2.84
N VAL A 48 10.60 11.22 2.32
CA VAL A 48 10.71 10.08 1.41
C VAL A 48 10.18 8.80 2.08
N LEU A 49 10.63 8.48 3.28
CA LEU A 49 10.19 7.28 3.99
C LEU A 49 8.71 7.31 4.35
N SER A 50 8.15 8.50 4.64
CA SER A 50 6.72 8.65 4.94
C SER A 50 5.83 8.44 3.72
N ALA A 51 6.34 8.71 2.51
CA ALA A 51 5.58 8.59 1.28
C ALA A 51 5.51 7.14 0.73
N LEU A 52 6.48 6.28 1.06
CA LEU A 52 6.55 4.93 0.50
C LEU A 52 5.25 4.12 0.64
N PRO A 53 4.56 4.09 1.80
CA PRO A 53 3.35 3.29 1.94
C PRO A 53 2.12 3.80 1.15
N ALA A 54 2.25 4.86 0.35
CA ALA A 54 1.19 5.33 -0.53
C ALA A 54 1.02 4.46 -1.79
N THR A 55 2.03 3.69 -2.17
CA THR A 55 2.07 2.94 -3.43
C THR A 55 1.01 1.84 -3.49
N GLN A 56 0.66 1.19 -2.39
CA GLN A 56 -0.34 0.12 -2.38
C GLN A 56 -1.75 0.63 -2.69
N GLY A 57 -2.08 1.86 -2.28
CA GLY A 57 -3.33 2.51 -2.69
C GLY A 57 -3.40 2.73 -4.20
N LEU A 58 -2.27 3.12 -4.81
CA LEU A 58 -2.16 3.23 -6.26
C LEU A 58 -2.30 1.87 -6.95
N TYR A 59 -1.72 0.80 -6.40
CA TYR A 59 -1.84 -0.54 -6.97
C TYR A 59 -3.29 -1.04 -6.96
N GLY A 60 -4.02 -0.83 -5.86
CA GLY A 60 -5.45 -1.14 -5.81
C GLY A 60 -6.27 -0.33 -6.80
N PHE A 61 -5.95 0.95 -6.98
CA PHE A 61 -6.60 1.81 -7.96
C PHE A 61 -6.30 1.38 -9.41
N VAL A 62 -5.05 1.06 -9.73
CA VAL A 62 -4.68 0.56 -11.07
C VAL A 62 -5.37 -0.78 -11.34
N ALA A 63 -5.36 -1.71 -10.38
CA ALA A 63 -6.06 -2.98 -10.51
C ALA A 63 -7.56 -2.76 -10.78
N PHE A 64 -8.21 -1.85 -10.05
CA PHE A 64 -9.60 -1.45 -10.28
C PHE A 64 -9.83 -0.94 -11.70
N LEU A 65 -9.01 0.02 -12.18
CA LEU A 65 -9.16 0.58 -13.52
C LEU A 65 -9.02 -0.47 -14.62
N MET A 66 -8.08 -1.39 -14.46
CA MET A 66 -7.77 -2.40 -15.47
C MET A 66 -8.77 -3.57 -15.48
N THR A 67 -9.50 -3.77 -14.40
CA THR A 67 -10.39 -4.93 -14.27
C THR A 67 -11.88 -4.58 -14.28
N LYS A 68 -12.26 -3.32 -14.05
CA LYS A 68 -13.67 -2.90 -13.94
C LYS A 68 -14.52 -3.28 -15.16
N ASP A 69 -13.96 -3.19 -16.37
CA ASP A 69 -14.68 -3.45 -17.61
C ASP A 69 -14.98 -4.95 -17.82
N LYS A 70 -14.33 -5.85 -17.08
CA LYS A 70 -14.66 -7.29 -17.08
C LYS A 70 -16.08 -7.57 -16.57
N LEU A 71 -16.66 -6.67 -15.78
CA LEU A 71 -18.04 -6.78 -15.33
C LEU A 71 -19.09 -6.48 -16.41
N ALA A 72 -18.69 -6.16 -17.65
CA ALA A 72 -19.58 -6.21 -18.81
C ALA A 72 -20.15 -7.63 -19.01
N ASP A 73 -19.40 -8.67 -18.59
CA ASP A 73 -19.91 -10.01 -18.42
C ASP A 73 -20.26 -10.29 -16.96
N PRO A 74 -21.56 -10.30 -16.60
CA PRO A 74 -21.98 -10.52 -15.21
C PRO A 74 -21.54 -11.86 -14.62
N THR A 75 -21.28 -12.87 -15.44
CA THR A 75 -20.85 -14.22 -14.99
C THR A 75 -19.47 -14.21 -14.32
N LEU A 76 -18.66 -13.19 -14.59
CA LEU A 76 -17.36 -12.98 -13.97
C LEU A 76 -17.44 -12.35 -12.57
N GLY A 77 -18.62 -12.01 -12.09
CA GLY A 77 -18.82 -11.36 -10.78
C GLY A 77 -18.15 -12.10 -9.61
N PRO A 78 -18.38 -13.41 -9.42
CA PRO A 78 -17.72 -14.16 -8.34
C PRO A 78 -16.17 -14.16 -8.46
N LEU A 79 -15.64 -14.24 -9.68
CA LEU A 79 -14.22 -14.13 -9.94
C LEU A 79 -13.68 -12.76 -9.54
N MET A 80 -14.37 -11.71 -9.96
CA MET A 80 -14.00 -10.32 -9.63
C MET A 80 -14.08 -10.03 -8.12
N PHE A 81 -15.01 -10.66 -7.41
CA PHE A 81 -15.07 -10.60 -5.96
C PHE A 81 -13.81 -11.21 -5.32
N GLY A 82 -13.44 -12.42 -5.75
CA GLY A 82 -12.23 -13.10 -5.24
C GLY A 82 -10.95 -12.31 -5.48
N ILE A 83 -10.79 -11.80 -6.71
CA ILE A 83 -9.63 -10.97 -7.09
C ILE A 83 -9.62 -9.66 -6.26
N GLY A 84 -10.74 -8.99 -6.18
CA GLY A 84 -10.84 -7.71 -5.48
C GLY A 84 -10.54 -7.83 -3.98
N LEU A 85 -11.06 -8.87 -3.34
CA LEU A 85 -10.78 -9.18 -1.95
C LEU A 85 -9.29 -9.52 -1.75
N GLY A 86 -8.72 -10.37 -2.63
CA GLY A 86 -7.31 -10.78 -2.55
C GLY A 86 -6.36 -9.60 -2.68
N VAL A 87 -6.49 -8.80 -3.75
CA VAL A 87 -5.66 -7.60 -3.97
C VAL A 87 -5.83 -6.61 -2.82
N GLY A 88 -7.08 -6.36 -2.41
CA GLY A 88 -7.37 -5.43 -1.32
C GLY A 88 -6.68 -5.81 -0.01
N ILE A 89 -6.80 -7.07 0.40
CA ILE A 89 -6.18 -7.58 1.65
C ILE A 89 -4.66 -7.50 1.58
N VAL A 90 -4.06 -7.94 0.47
CA VAL A 90 -2.59 -7.91 0.32
C VAL A 90 -2.08 -6.47 0.37
N CYS A 91 -2.70 -5.54 -0.36
CA CYS A 91 -2.33 -4.13 -0.34
C CYS A 91 -2.51 -3.50 1.05
N LEU A 92 -3.59 -3.83 1.76
CA LEU A 92 -3.86 -3.36 3.12
C LEU A 92 -2.70 -3.71 4.07
N PHE A 93 -2.38 -4.99 4.17
CA PHE A 93 -1.32 -5.45 5.08
C PHE A 93 0.07 -5.02 4.64
N SER A 94 0.35 -5.04 3.34
CA SER A 94 1.61 -4.58 2.77
C SER A 94 1.91 -3.13 3.18
N ALA A 95 0.96 -2.21 2.98
CA ALA A 95 1.14 -0.80 3.30
C ALA A 95 1.35 -0.56 4.80
N ILE A 96 0.57 -1.22 5.66
CA ILE A 96 0.71 -1.09 7.11
C ILE A 96 2.09 -1.59 7.58
N ARG A 97 2.54 -2.73 7.05
CA ARG A 97 3.86 -3.29 7.38
C ARG A 97 4.99 -2.40 6.89
N GLN A 98 4.90 -1.91 5.66
CA GLN A 98 5.85 -0.96 5.10
C GLN A 98 5.92 0.32 5.95
N GLY A 99 4.80 0.88 6.36
CA GLY A 99 4.75 2.06 7.23
C GLY A 99 5.47 1.87 8.56
N LYS A 100 5.38 0.68 9.16
CA LYS A 100 6.11 0.35 10.40
C LYS A 100 7.63 0.28 10.19
N VAL A 101 8.08 -0.29 9.07
CA VAL A 101 9.51 -0.33 8.70
C VAL A 101 10.02 1.10 8.49
N CYS A 102 9.29 1.92 7.75
CA CYS A 102 9.63 3.31 7.50
C CYS A 102 9.70 4.12 8.81
N ALA A 103 8.75 3.94 9.72
CA ALA A 103 8.76 4.61 11.02
C ALA A 103 10.01 4.26 11.86
N ALA A 104 10.42 2.99 11.86
CA ALA A 104 11.65 2.56 12.54
C ALA A 104 12.90 3.21 11.91
N GLY A 105 12.97 3.28 10.58
CA GLY A 105 14.06 3.95 9.87
C GLY A 105 14.13 5.45 10.16
N ILE A 106 12.99 6.12 10.20
CA ILE A 106 12.89 7.54 10.56
C ILE A 106 13.44 7.78 11.97
N GLN A 107 13.08 6.92 12.93
CA GLN A 107 13.60 7.00 14.30
C GLN A 107 15.12 6.81 14.34
N GLY A 108 15.66 5.85 13.56
CA GLY A 108 17.10 5.64 13.43
C GLY A 108 17.84 6.85 12.87
N LEU A 109 17.28 7.47 11.81
CA LEU A 109 17.82 8.71 11.23
C LEU A 109 17.84 9.86 12.24
N ALA A 110 16.78 10.02 13.04
CA ALA A 110 16.67 11.05 14.06
C ALA A 110 17.66 10.84 15.24
N GLN A 111 18.15 9.61 15.41
CA GLN A 111 19.19 9.26 16.38
C GLN A 111 20.62 9.44 15.83
N GLY A 112 20.76 9.84 14.57
CA GLY A 112 22.05 10.08 13.94
C GLY A 112 22.62 8.91 13.17
N HIS A 113 21.88 7.79 13.04
CA HIS A 113 22.31 6.63 12.25
C HIS A 113 22.03 6.83 10.76
N ASP A 114 22.95 6.40 9.91
CA ASP A 114 22.78 6.41 8.44
C ASP A 114 22.09 5.11 7.98
N VAL A 115 20.77 5.06 8.15
CA VAL A 115 19.94 3.87 7.87
C VAL A 115 18.95 4.07 6.73
N GLN A 116 18.94 5.21 6.05
CA GLN A 116 17.91 5.54 5.06
C GLN A 116 17.85 4.51 3.93
N THR A 117 18.98 4.21 3.31
CA THR A 117 19.04 3.25 2.20
C THR A 117 18.61 1.85 2.63
N ASN A 118 19.09 1.38 3.78
CA ASN A 118 18.71 0.07 4.30
C ASN A 118 17.19 0.01 4.59
N THR A 119 16.64 1.07 5.17
CA THR A 119 15.22 1.17 5.45
C THR A 119 14.39 1.11 4.17
N MET A 120 14.80 1.80 3.10
CA MET A 120 14.13 1.75 1.80
C MET A 120 14.10 0.32 1.23
N ILE A 121 15.22 -0.39 1.32
CA ILE A 121 15.32 -1.78 0.87
C ILE A 121 14.38 -2.68 1.69
N TYR A 122 14.40 -2.57 3.01
CA TYR A 122 13.54 -3.39 3.87
C TYR A 122 12.05 -3.03 3.71
N ALA A 123 11.74 -1.76 3.46
CA ALA A 123 10.37 -1.31 3.18
C ALA A 123 9.84 -1.85 1.85
N ALA A 124 10.70 -2.08 0.86
CA ALA A 124 10.32 -2.68 -0.42
C ALA A 124 9.90 -4.16 -0.30
N LEU A 125 10.32 -4.88 0.73
CA LEU A 125 10.00 -6.30 0.88
C LEU A 125 8.50 -6.56 1.02
N PRO A 126 7.74 -5.91 1.92
CA PRO A 126 6.29 -6.07 1.96
C PRO A 126 5.60 -5.50 0.71
N GLU A 127 6.15 -4.46 0.08
CA GLU A 127 5.60 -3.86 -1.14
C GLU A 127 5.63 -4.83 -2.32
N PHE A 128 6.66 -5.66 -2.43
CA PHE A 128 6.79 -6.64 -3.50
C PHE A 128 5.57 -7.56 -3.61
N TYR A 129 4.97 -7.97 -2.49
CA TYR A 129 3.77 -8.80 -2.50
C TYR A 129 2.53 -8.06 -3.01
N ALA A 130 2.44 -6.77 -2.78
CA ALA A 130 1.36 -5.95 -3.35
C ALA A 130 1.51 -5.81 -4.88
N ILE A 131 2.73 -5.69 -5.38
CA ILE A 131 3.02 -5.71 -6.83
C ILE A 131 2.63 -7.07 -7.43
N LEU A 132 2.96 -8.18 -6.77
CA LEU A 132 2.55 -9.51 -7.24
C LEU A 132 1.03 -9.65 -7.29
N ALA A 133 0.31 -9.14 -6.30
CA ALA A 133 -1.16 -9.17 -6.29
C ALA A 133 -1.74 -8.33 -7.44
N LEU A 134 -1.19 -7.14 -7.71
CA LEU A 134 -1.56 -6.34 -8.86
C LEU A 134 -1.36 -7.11 -10.16
N VAL A 135 -0.16 -7.63 -10.40
CA VAL A 135 0.17 -8.36 -11.64
C VAL A 135 -0.75 -9.57 -11.82
N ALA A 136 -0.95 -10.36 -10.76
CA ALA A 136 -1.84 -11.51 -10.79
C ALA A 136 -3.28 -11.12 -11.17
N SER A 137 -3.78 -9.99 -10.68
CA SER A 137 -5.13 -9.50 -11.00
C SER A 137 -5.31 -9.13 -12.48
N LEU A 138 -4.24 -8.79 -13.18
CA LEU A 138 -4.26 -8.43 -14.60
C LEU A 138 -4.20 -9.66 -15.52
N MET A 139 -3.75 -10.79 -15.00
CA MET A 139 -3.59 -12.03 -15.78
C MET A 139 -4.85 -12.89 -15.86
N VAL A 140 -5.90 -12.53 -15.15
CA VAL A 140 -7.16 -13.32 -15.03
C VAL A 140 -8.27 -12.77 -15.89
#